data_523ef80af4fa24d80f7022e54e75b47c
#
_entry.id   523ef80af4fa24d80f7022e54e75b47c
#
_cell.length_a   1.000
_cell.length_b   1.000
_cell.length_c   1.000
_cell.angle_alpha   90.00
_cell.angle_beta   90.00
_cell.angle_gamma   90.00
#
_symmetry.space_group_name_H-M   'P 1'
#
loop_
_entity.id
_entity.type
_entity.pdbx_description
1 polymer ?
#
loop_
_entity_poly.entity_id
_entity_poly.type
_entity_poly.pdbx_seq_one_letter_code
_entity_poly.pdbx_strand_id
1 'polypeptide(L)'
;FMRQAGRILPSYQKLKLKYTFSDLMKNKKLASEVTLLPLDDLGVDAAILFSDILLIPESLGLNLEFTDKGPKFHNPISNISNNDKFNFDSTKLNFVYDNIEEIKKNIPLNIPLIGFCGGPLTTFLFMFRGNEIDRSFHSAIKYFYSNKKDSLKIMDSITEASIEYLNNQVNSGIDCFQLFETYCGIIPSELYIKDIMPYSKKILEKSKELNQPTIFFPKNFNEGLKVVNKDLCDFVGIDANVSLDF
;
A
#
# COMPACT_ATOMS: atom_id res chain seq x y z
N PHE A 1 1.70 -4.59 -14.88
CA PHE A 1 1.54 -5.73 -13.96
C PHE A 1 1.66 -5.26 -12.51
N MET A 2 0.54 -5.19 -11.79
CA MET A 2 0.46 -4.63 -10.43
C MET A 2 0.95 -5.59 -9.33
N ARG A 3 0.92 -6.90 -9.55
CA ARG A 3 1.44 -7.92 -8.65
C ARG A 3 2.49 -8.74 -9.38
N GLN A 4 3.70 -8.21 -9.42
CA GLN A 4 4.80 -8.83 -10.15
C GLN A 4 5.33 -10.08 -9.44
N ALA A 5 5.80 -9.95 -8.20
CA ALA A 5 6.21 -11.09 -7.39
C ALA A 5 4.96 -11.77 -6.81
N GLY A 6 4.30 -12.54 -7.57
CA GLY A 6 3.05 -13.11 -7.13
C GLY A 6 2.99 -14.63 -7.25
N ARG A 7 1.81 -15.14 -6.98
CA ARG A 7 1.50 -16.59 -7.00
C ARG A 7 1.74 -17.24 -8.36
N ILE A 8 1.94 -16.46 -9.42
CA ILE A 8 2.10 -16.93 -10.79
C ILE A 8 3.56 -17.27 -11.14
N LEU A 9 4.56 -16.69 -10.47
CA LEU A 9 5.96 -16.90 -10.82
C LEU A 9 6.48 -18.22 -10.24
N PRO A 10 6.93 -19.18 -11.07
CA PRO A 10 7.52 -20.44 -10.60
C PRO A 10 8.78 -20.22 -9.75
N SER A 11 9.60 -19.22 -10.08
CA SER A 11 10.77 -18.81 -9.31
C SER A 11 10.41 -18.38 -7.90
N TYR A 12 9.39 -17.52 -7.74
CA TYR A 12 8.87 -17.12 -6.44
C TYR A 12 8.29 -18.30 -5.64
N GLN A 13 7.58 -19.25 -6.29
CA GLN A 13 7.05 -20.43 -5.61
C GLN A 13 8.17 -21.31 -5.03
N LYS A 14 9.31 -21.44 -5.73
CA LYS A 14 10.49 -22.17 -5.21
C LYS A 14 11.05 -21.53 -3.94
N LEU A 15 11.06 -20.19 -3.85
CA LEU A 15 11.50 -19.48 -2.64
C LEU A 15 10.52 -19.69 -1.50
N LYS A 16 9.22 -19.68 -1.75
CA LYS A 16 8.19 -19.94 -0.75
C LYS A 16 8.23 -21.34 -0.12
N LEU A 17 8.82 -22.32 -0.80
CA LEU A 17 9.04 -23.65 -0.22
C LEU A 17 10.14 -23.67 0.87
N LYS A 18 11.01 -22.64 0.86
CA LYS A 18 12.19 -22.55 1.75
C LYS A 18 12.04 -21.49 2.83
N TYR A 19 11.29 -20.44 2.55
CA TYR A 19 11.21 -19.24 3.38
C TYR A 19 9.76 -18.82 3.61
N THR A 20 9.47 -18.30 4.79
CA THR A 20 8.18 -17.66 5.06
C THR A 20 8.05 -16.34 4.32
N PHE A 21 6.82 -15.80 4.19
CA PHE A 21 6.61 -14.46 3.63
C PHE A 21 7.39 -13.38 4.41
N SER A 22 7.42 -13.50 5.74
CA SER A 22 8.17 -12.59 6.60
C SER A 22 9.68 -12.66 6.35
N ASP A 23 10.23 -13.85 6.17
CA ASP A 23 11.66 -14.02 5.85
C ASP A 23 12.00 -13.37 4.51
N LEU A 24 11.18 -13.63 3.48
CA LEU A 24 11.35 -13.04 2.15
C LEU A 24 11.27 -11.51 2.18
N MET A 25 10.39 -10.95 3.01
CA MET A 25 10.18 -9.51 3.09
C MET A 25 11.23 -8.80 3.97
N LYS A 26 11.64 -9.41 5.10
CA LYS A 26 12.52 -8.76 6.08
C LYS A 26 14.01 -8.98 5.82
N ASN A 27 14.39 -9.97 5.02
CA ASN A 27 15.78 -10.18 4.63
C ASN A 27 16.08 -9.43 3.32
N LYS A 28 16.94 -8.42 3.38
CA LYS A 28 17.23 -7.54 2.24
C LYS A 28 17.72 -8.25 0.98
N LYS A 29 18.49 -9.35 1.10
CA LYS A 29 18.95 -10.12 -0.06
C LYS A 29 17.80 -10.88 -0.70
N LEU A 30 16.95 -11.53 0.11
CA LEU A 30 15.78 -12.25 -0.37
C LEU A 30 14.72 -11.29 -0.94
N ALA A 31 14.49 -10.14 -0.29
CA ALA A 31 13.58 -9.13 -0.81
C ALA A 31 14.06 -8.54 -2.14
N SER A 32 15.37 -8.32 -2.28
CA SER A 32 15.98 -7.90 -3.56
C SER A 32 15.80 -8.97 -4.63
N GLU A 33 16.12 -10.23 -4.33
CA GLU A 33 15.93 -11.35 -5.27
C GLU A 33 14.46 -11.41 -5.73
N VAL A 34 13.50 -11.42 -4.81
CA VAL A 34 12.06 -11.49 -5.15
C VAL A 34 11.60 -10.30 -5.97
N THR A 35 12.09 -9.09 -5.67
CA THR A 35 11.74 -7.87 -6.42
C THR A 35 12.21 -7.95 -7.87
N LEU A 36 13.35 -8.58 -8.13
CA LEU A 36 13.97 -8.65 -9.47
C LEU A 36 13.47 -9.83 -10.30
N LEU A 37 12.93 -10.90 -9.72
CA LEU A 37 12.41 -12.06 -10.46
C LEU A 37 11.51 -11.70 -11.66
N PRO A 38 10.59 -10.73 -11.58
CA PRO A 38 9.74 -10.38 -12.72
C PRO A 38 10.47 -9.80 -13.92
N LEU A 39 11.66 -9.24 -13.73
CA LEU A 39 12.48 -8.74 -14.85
C LEU A 39 12.91 -9.90 -15.74
N ASP A 40 13.37 -10.99 -15.13
CA ASP A 40 13.84 -12.18 -15.85
C ASP A 40 12.67 -13.04 -16.33
N ASP A 41 11.67 -13.26 -15.46
CA ASP A 41 10.55 -14.17 -15.74
C ASP A 41 9.50 -13.59 -16.71
N LEU A 42 9.31 -12.26 -16.71
CA LEU A 42 8.23 -11.59 -17.46
C LEU A 42 8.70 -10.47 -18.39
N GLY A 43 9.94 -10.01 -18.27
CA GLY A 43 10.46 -8.89 -19.06
C GLY A 43 9.72 -7.58 -18.80
N VAL A 44 9.40 -7.26 -17.53
CA VAL A 44 8.68 -6.04 -17.16
C VAL A 44 9.58 -4.81 -17.28
N ASP A 45 8.97 -3.65 -17.59
CA ASP A 45 9.68 -2.37 -17.78
C ASP A 45 10.00 -1.64 -16.48
N ALA A 46 9.43 -2.08 -15.34
CA ALA A 46 9.64 -1.52 -14.01
C ALA A 46 9.53 -2.60 -12.96
N ALA A 47 10.35 -2.55 -11.92
CA ALA A 47 10.23 -3.42 -10.75
C ALA A 47 9.35 -2.77 -9.69
N ILE A 48 8.50 -3.56 -9.02
CA ILE A 48 7.75 -3.11 -7.84
C ILE A 48 8.41 -3.71 -6.60
N LEU A 49 8.74 -2.87 -5.65
CA LEU A 49 9.29 -3.26 -4.35
C LEU A 49 8.50 -4.41 -3.73
N PHE A 50 9.18 -5.50 -3.35
CA PHE A 50 8.54 -6.57 -2.60
C PHE A 50 8.34 -6.16 -1.15
N SER A 51 7.11 -5.78 -0.82
CA SER A 51 6.68 -5.27 0.49
C SER A 51 5.19 -5.53 0.69
N ASP A 52 4.59 -5.00 1.75
CA ASP A 52 3.15 -5.11 2.02
C ASP A 52 2.54 -3.76 2.42
N ILE A 53 1.28 -3.52 2.01
CA ILE A 53 0.54 -2.30 2.33
C ILE A 53 0.16 -2.21 3.82
N LEU A 54 0.23 -3.32 4.56
CA LEU A 54 -0.16 -3.40 5.97
C LEU A 54 0.98 -3.05 6.94
N LEU A 55 2.14 -2.65 6.43
CA LEU A 55 3.24 -2.17 7.26
C LEU A 55 2.92 -0.84 7.95
N ILE A 56 2.08 0.00 7.35
CA ILE A 56 1.61 1.24 7.99
C ILE A 56 0.78 0.93 9.24
N PRO A 57 -0.25 0.05 9.21
CA PRO A 57 -0.90 -0.43 10.43
C PRO A 57 0.06 -0.98 11.50
N GLU A 58 1.05 -1.78 11.09
CA GLU A 58 2.06 -2.34 12.02
C GLU A 58 2.89 -1.23 12.69
N SER A 59 3.30 -0.21 11.92
CA SER A 59 4.04 0.94 12.45
C SER A 59 3.19 1.83 13.36
N LEU A 60 1.87 1.83 13.17
CA LEU A 60 0.90 2.53 14.04
C LEU A 60 0.56 1.74 15.32
N GLY A 61 1.21 0.60 15.56
CA GLY A 61 1.08 -0.18 16.80
C GLY A 61 0.12 -1.36 16.71
N LEU A 62 -0.43 -1.68 15.53
CA LEU A 62 -1.21 -2.90 15.37
C LEU A 62 -0.27 -4.12 15.30
N ASN A 63 -0.67 -5.21 15.96
CA ASN A 63 0.09 -6.45 15.95
C ASN A 63 -0.27 -7.29 14.73
N LEU A 64 0.55 -7.20 13.68
CA LEU A 64 0.38 -7.89 12.40
C LEU A 64 1.11 -9.23 12.39
N GLU A 65 0.41 -10.29 11.98
CA GLU A 65 0.96 -11.61 11.69
C GLU A 65 0.61 -12.02 10.26
N PHE A 66 1.60 -12.49 9.51
CA PHE A 66 1.39 -13.09 8.19
C PHE A 66 1.21 -14.60 8.34
N THR A 67 -0.02 -15.07 8.18
CA THR A 67 -0.38 -16.49 8.27
C THR A 67 -0.58 -17.11 6.88
N ASP A 68 -0.66 -18.43 6.79
CA ASP A 68 -0.99 -19.15 5.54
C ASP A 68 -2.36 -18.75 4.96
N LYS A 69 -3.27 -18.29 5.82
CA LYS A 69 -4.61 -17.80 5.43
C LYS A 69 -4.63 -16.31 5.05
N GLY A 70 -3.49 -15.63 5.18
CA GLY A 70 -3.33 -14.20 4.91
C GLY A 70 -2.97 -13.39 6.17
N PRO A 71 -2.87 -12.07 6.05
CA PRO A 71 -2.53 -11.19 7.16
C PRO A 71 -3.64 -11.14 8.22
N LYS A 72 -3.22 -11.10 9.48
CA LYS A 72 -4.08 -11.07 10.66
C LYS A 72 -3.62 -9.99 11.64
N PHE A 73 -4.54 -9.18 12.11
CA PHE A 73 -4.29 -8.25 13.22
C PHE A 73 -4.84 -8.83 14.52
N HIS A 74 -4.00 -8.95 15.55
CA HIS A 74 -4.41 -9.46 16.87
C HIS A 74 -5.15 -8.41 17.70
N ASN A 75 -4.92 -7.13 17.41
CA ASN A 75 -5.55 -5.99 18.07
C ASN A 75 -6.15 -5.02 17.03
N PRO A 76 -7.21 -5.44 16.29
CA PRO A 76 -7.84 -4.57 15.31
C PRO A 76 -8.47 -3.35 15.99
N ILE A 77 -8.62 -2.26 15.24
CA ILE A 77 -9.19 -1.01 15.78
C ILE A 77 -10.65 -1.15 16.21
N SER A 78 -11.36 -2.18 15.77
CA SER A 78 -12.70 -2.52 16.29
C SER A 78 -12.72 -2.84 17.79
N ASN A 79 -11.58 -3.23 18.36
CA ASN A 79 -11.42 -3.60 19.77
C ASN A 79 -10.68 -2.53 20.59
N ILE A 80 -10.27 -1.42 19.94
CA ILE A 80 -9.53 -0.34 20.59
C ILE A 80 -10.55 0.67 21.17
N SER A 81 -10.30 1.12 22.40
CA SER A 81 -11.13 2.18 23.00
C SER A 81 -10.84 3.54 22.34
N ASN A 82 -11.84 4.43 22.30
CA ASN A 82 -11.75 5.74 21.62
C ASN A 82 -10.63 6.68 22.17
N ASN A 83 -9.94 6.28 23.23
CA ASN A 83 -8.87 7.05 23.87
C ASN A 83 -7.46 6.55 23.51
N ASP A 84 -7.34 5.40 22.84
CA ASP A 84 -6.02 4.86 22.45
C ASP A 84 -5.47 5.67 21.29
N LYS A 85 -4.33 6.29 21.51
CA LYS A 85 -3.59 7.01 20.45
C LYS A 85 -2.75 6.02 19.67
N PHE A 86 -2.80 6.10 18.34
CA PHE A 86 -1.83 5.43 17.50
C PHE A 86 -0.45 6.04 17.78
N ASN A 87 0.52 5.19 18.09
CA ASN A 87 1.90 5.59 18.31
C ASN A 87 2.71 5.12 17.10
N PHE A 88 2.99 6.04 16.20
CA PHE A 88 3.78 5.73 15.01
C PHE A 88 5.24 5.45 15.40
N ASP A 89 5.71 4.27 15.06
CA ASP A 89 7.09 3.81 15.23
C ASP A 89 7.71 3.56 13.86
N SER A 90 8.42 4.56 13.34
CA SER A 90 9.09 4.49 12.04
C SER A 90 10.20 3.43 12.00
N THR A 91 10.76 3.03 13.14
CA THR A 91 11.85 2.04 13.19
C THR A 91 11.41 0.66 12.72
N LYS A 92 10.12 0.35 12.83
CA LYS A 92 9.54 -0.90 12.30
C LYS A 92 9.60 -1.00 10.78
N LEU A 93 9.83 0.11 10.09
CA LEU A 93 9.90 0.20 8.63
C LEU A 93 11.33 0.21 8.08
N ASN A 94 12.36 0.26 8.94
CA ASN A 94 13.76 0.39 8.52
C ASN A 94 14.21 -0.71 7.56
N PHE A 95 13.75 -1.95 7.77
CA PHE A 95 14.07 -3.05 6.87
C PHE A 95 13.61 -2.82 5.42
N VAL A 96 12.54 -2.04 5.21
CA VAL A 96 12.06 -1.69 3.87
C VAL A 96 13.05 -0.78 3.18
N TYR A 97 13.60 0.18 3.90
CA TYR A 97 14.60 1.12 3.40
C TYR A 97 15.90 0.40 3.06
N ASP A 98 16.36 -0.51 3.92
CA ASP A 98 17.50 -1.39 3.66
C ASP A 98 17.27 -2.27 2.42
N ASN A 99 16.03 -2.75 2.21
CA ASN A 99 15.66 -3.51 1.02
C ASN A 99 15.77 -2.67 -0.25
N ILE A 100 15.26 -1.43 -0.23
CA ILE A 100 15.33 -0.51 -1.37
C ILE A 100 16.80 -0.26 -1.74
N GLU A 101 17.64 0.05 -0.78
CA GLU A 101 19.08 0.25 -1.01
C GLU A 101 19.76 -0.98 -1.61
N GLU A 102 19.40 -2.18 -1.15
CA GLU A 102 19.94 -3.43 -1.69
C GLU A 102 19.45 -3.70 -3.12
N ILE A 103 18.16 -3.44 -3.39
CA ILE A 103 17.60 -3.57 -4.75
C ILE A 103 18.29 -2.60 -5.70
N LYS A 104 18.51 -1.34 -5.29
CA LYS A 104 19.16 -0.31 -6.13
C LYS A 104 20.61 -0.67 -6.52
N LYS A 105 21.28 -1.54 -5.76
CA LYS A 105 22.62 -2.06 -6.14
C LYS A 105 22.56 -3.13 -7.22
N ASN A 106 21.44 -3.83 -7.34
CA ASN A 106 21.29 -5.02 -8.18
C ASN A 106 20.37 -4.81 -9.39
N ILE A 107 19.50 -3.80 -9.36
CA ILE A 107 18.57 -3.51 -10.45
C ILE A 107 19.32 -2.88 -11.65
N PRO A 108 19.02 -3.26 -12.91
CA PRO A 108 19.57 -2.59 -14.08
C PRO A 108 19.28 -1.08 -14.09
N LEU A 109 20.25 -0.26 -14.49
CA LEU A 109 20.15 1.21 -14.45
C LEU A 109 18.97 1.81 -15.21
N ASN A 110 18.49 1.12 -16.24
CA ASN A 110 17.37 1.54 -17.07
C ASN A 110 16.01 1.05 -16.58
N ILE A 111 15.95 0.30 -15.47
CA ILE A 111 14.72 -0.22 -14.90
C ILE A 111 14.35 0.59 -13.63
N PRO A 112 13.26 1.32 -13.62
CA PRO A 112 12.83 2.06 -12.43
C PRO A 112 12.28 1.12 -11.34
N LEU A 113 12.51 1.50 -10.09
CA LEU A 113 11.95 0.85 -8.91
C LEU A 113 10.73 1.63 -8.40
N ILE A 114 9.58 0.98 -8.38
CA ILE A 114 8.33 1.55 -7.85
C ILE A 114 8.22 1.20 -6.37
N GLY A 115 8.26 2.23 -5.51
CA GLY A 115 7.84 2.14 -4.12
C GLY A 115 6.33 2.35 -3.98
N PHE A 116 5.75 2.00 -2.83
CA PHE A 116 4.31 2.12 -2.66
C PHE A 116 3.87 2.16 -1.20
N CYS A 117 2.61 2.55 -0.99
CA CYS A 117 1.87 2.24 0.23
C CYS A 117 0.39 1.95 -0.06
N GLY A 118 -0.33 1.46 0.97
CA GLY A 118 -1.78 1.33 0.91
C GLY A 118 -2.46 2.71 0.97
N GLY A 119 -3.54 2.87 0.21
CA GLY A 119 -4.37 4.07 0.29
C GLY A 119 -5.08 4.16 1.64
N PRO A 120 -5.47 5.36 2.07
CA PRO A 120 -6.03 5.59 3.40
C PRO A 120 -7.27 4.76 3.72
N LEU A 121 -8.25 4.67 2.80
CA LEU A 121 -9.44 3.84 3.01
C LEU A 121 -9.08 2.35 3.08
N THR A 122 -8.28 1.88 2.15
CA THR A 122 -7.81 0.48 2.13
C THR A 122 -7.13 0.11 3.44
N THR A 123 -6.23 0.96 3.92
CA THR A 123 -5.52 0.76 5.18
C THR A 123 -6.47 0.74 6.38
N PHE A 124 -7.38 1.72 6.48
CA PHE A 124 -8.41 1.80 7.52
C PHE A 124 -9.27 0.52 7.58
N LEU A 125 -9.74 0.05 6.42
CA LEU A 125 -10.58 -1.14 6.34
C LEU A 125 -9.86 -2.39 6.87
N PHE A 126 -8.58 -2.56 6.56
CA PHE A 126 -7.78 -3.66 7.09
C PHE A 126 -7.51 -3.52 8.58
N MET A 127 -7.21 -2.31 9.07
CA MET A 127 -7.01 -2.06 10.51
C MET A 127 -8.26 -2.40 11.33
N PHE A 128 -9.44 -2.15 10.77
CA PHE A 128 -10.71 -2.42 11.44
C PHE A 128 -11.07 -3.91 11.43
N ARG A 129 -10.84 -4.58 10.31
CA ARG A 129 -11.28 -5.96 10.06
C ARG A 129 -10.64 -6.99 11.01
N GLY A 130 -9.38 -6.81 11.36
CA GLY A 130 -8.64 -7.78 12.18
C GLY A 130 -8.58 -9.17 11.55
N ASN A 131 -9.31 -10.12 12.14
CA ASN A 131 -9.36 -11.53 11.74
C ASN A 131 -10.59 -11.92 10.93
N GLU A 132 -11.52 -11.00 10.69
CA GLU A 132 -12.74 -11.31 9.99
C GLU A 132 -12.43 -11.77 8.55
N ILE A 133 -13.08 -12.86 8.12
CA ILE A 133 -12.95 -13.42 6.77
C ILE A 133 -13.77 -12.58 5.77
N ASP A 134 -14.75 -11.82 6.27
CA ASP A 134 -15.63 -11.00 5.45
C ASP A 134 -14.85 -9.92 4.69
N ARG A 135 -14.89 -10.01 3.37
CA ARG A 135 -14.29 -9.04 2.44
C ARG A 135 -15.24 -7.90 2.08
N SER A 136 -16.46 -7.90 2.61
CA SER A 136 -17.41 -6.81 2.37
C SER A 136 -17.09 -5.54 3.16
N PHE A 137 -16.35 -5.67 4.27
CA PHE A 137 -15.99 -4.58 5.19
C PHE A 137 -17.20 -3.78 5.71
N HIS A 138 -18.40 -4.36 5.72
CA HIS A 138 -19.62 -3.66 6.16
C HIS A 138 -19.50 -3.08 7.56
N SER A 139 -18.91 -3.84 8.49
CA SER A 139 -18.68 -3.38 9.88
C SER A 139 -17.76 -2.17 9.93
N ALA A 140 -16.68 -2.18 9.13
CA ALA A 140 -15.73 -1.07 9.04
C ALA A 140 -16.36 0.19 8.45
N ILE A 141 -17.15 0.05 7.38
CA ILE A 141 -17.86 1.15 6.73
C ILE A 141 -18.91 1.72 7.67
N LYS A 142 -19.69 0.86 8.34
CA LYS A 142 -20.66 1.27 9.34
C LYS A 142 -19.99 2.08 10.46
N TYR A 143 -18.86 1.57 10.99
CA TYR A 143 -18.10 2.27 12.03
C TYR A 143 -17.61 3.63 11.53
N PHE A 144 -17.03 3.69 10.32
CA PHE A 144 -16.51 4.93 9.73
C PHE A 144 -17.53 6.06 9.74
N TYR A 145 -18.77 5.78 9.33
CA TYR A 145 -19.82 6.78 9.25
C TYR A 145 -20.53 7.04 10.60
N SER A 146 -20.66 6.02 11.47
CA SER A 146 -21.27 6.16 12.79
C SER A 146 -20.36 6.86 13.79
N ASN A 147 -19.04 6.78 13.62
CA ASN A 147 -18.04 7.37 14.49
C ASN A 147 -17.12 8.32 13.69
N LYS A 148 -17.72 9.19 12.89
CA LYS A 148 -17.03 10.01 11.90
C LYS A 148 -15.83 10.76 12.47
N LYS A 149 -15.98 11.41 13.62
CA LYS A 149 -14.90 12.20 14.25
C LYS A 149 -13.67 11.35 14.57
N ASP A 150 -13.85 10.16 15.11
CA ASP A 150 -12.73 9.29 15.47
C ASP A 150 -12.14 8.60 14.24
N SER A 151 -13.00 8.24 13.28
CA SER A 151 -12.53 7.72 11.98
C SER A 151 -11.64 8.72 11.23
N LEU A 152 -11.98 10.01 11.25
CA LEU A 152 -11.14 11.04 10.63
C LEU A 152 -9.78 11.18 11.32
N LYS A 153 -9.71 11.08 12.67
CA LYS A 153 -8.42 11.06 13.38
C LYS A 153 -7.56 9.85 12.98
N ILE A 154 -8.19 8.68 12.80
CA ILE A 154 -7.50 7.48 12.33
C ILE A 154 -6.95 7.72 10.91
N MET A 155 -7.76 8.32 10.04
CA MET A 155 -7.34 8.68 8.68
C MET A 155 -6.17 9.67 8.68
N ASP A 156 -6.17 10.66 9.58
CA ASP A 156 -5.03 11.57 9.76
C ASP A 156 -3.77 10.80 10.15
N SER A 157 -3.85 9.91 11.15
CA SER A 157 -2.70 9.09 11.59
C SER A 157 -2.15 8.19 10.47
N ILE A 158 -3.03 7.55 9.69
CA ILE A 158 -2.64 6.74 8.52
C ILE A 158 -1.92 7.61 7.49
N THR A 159 -2.45 8.80 7.22
CA THR A 159 -1.90 9.73 6.21
C THR A 159 -0.52 10.24 6.62
N GLU A 160 -0.35 10.67 7.86
CA GLU A 160 0.93 11.14 8.40
C GLU A 160 1.99 10.04 8.38
N ALA A 161 1.65 8.82 8.83
CA ALA A 161 2.54 7.67 8.76
C ALA A 161 2.91 7.31 7.31
N SER A 162 1.95 7.37 6.38
CA SER A 162 2.19 7.09 4.96
C SER A 162 3.09 8.14 4.31
N ILE A 163 2.98 9.41 4.70
CA ILE A 163 3.84 10.50 4.22
C ILE A 163 5.27 10.29 4.72
N GLU A 164 5.46 9.93 5.98
CA GLU A 164 6.81 9.64 6.51
C GLU A 164 7.42 8.42 5.84
N TYR A 165 6.62 7.35 5.64
CA TYR A 165 7.04 6.15 4.92
C TYR A 165 7.43 6.46 3.47
N LEU A 166 6.67 7.29 2.77
CA LEU A 166 6.99 7.77 1.43
C LEU A 166 8.33 8.54 1.43
N ASN A 167 8.52 9.51 2.33
CA ASN A 167 9.76 10.28 2.43
C ASN A 167 10.98 9.37 2.54
N ASN A 168 10.90 8.35 3.40
CA ASN A 168 12.00 7.43 3.64
C ASN A 168 12.24 6.49 2.45
N GLN A 169 11.19 6.03 1.75
CA GLN A 169 11.34 5.27 0.51
C GLN A 169 12.06 6.09 -0.58
N VAL A 170 11.69 7.38 -0.73
CA VAL A 170 12.34 8.30 -1.67
C VAL A 170 13.81 8.48 -1.32
N ASN A 171 14.12 8.74 -0.06
CA ASN A 171 15.49 8.90 0.42
C ASN A 171 16.34 7.63 0.22
N SER A 172 15.72 6.46 0.24
CA SER A 172 16.38 5.16 0.00
C SER A 172 16.51 4.81 -1.50
N GLY A 173 15.87 5.59 -2.39
CA GLY A 173 16.16 5.55 -3.83
C GLY A 173 15.09 4.91 -4.72
N ILE A 174 13.81 4.95 -4.37
CA ILE A 174 12.74 4.62 -5.32
C ILE A 174 12.71 5.66 -6.47
N ASP A 175 12.28 5.23 -7.65
CA ASP A 175 12.20 6.10 -8.84
C ASP A 175 10.76 6.58 -9.12
N CYS A 176 9.76 5.92 -8.54
CA CYS A 176 8.36 6.25 -8.68
C CYS A 176 7.59 5.79 -7.43
N PHE A 177 6.52 6.47 -7.08
CA PHE A 177 5.70 6.10 -5.94
C PHE A 177 4.27 5.76 -6.36
N GLN A 178 3.72 4.66 -5.82
CA GLN A 178 2.35 4.22 -6.09
C GLN A 178 1.49 4.18 -4.84
N LEU A 179 0.30 4.80 -4.91
CA LEU A 179 -0.73 4.72 -3.88
C LEU A 179 -1.78 3.68 -4.28
N PHE A 180 -1.87 2.57 -3.53
CA PHE A 180 -2.81 1.48 -3.78
C PHE A 180 -4.13 1.67 -3.02
N GLU A 181 -5.13 2.28 -3.66
CA GLU A 181 -6.48 2.36 -3.08
C GLU A 181 -7.36 1.20 -3.58
N THR A 182 -6.98 0.00 -3.16
CA THR A 182 -7.54 -1.28 -3.64
C THR A 182 -9.04 -1.44 -3.36
N TYR A 183 -9.55 -0.78 -2.33
CA TYR A 183 -10.95 -0.84 -1.93
C TYR A 183 -11.69 0.49 -2.16
N CYS A 184 -11.21 1.31 -3.09
CA CYS A 184 -11.85 2.58 -3.44
C CYS A 184 -13.33 2.42 -3.77
N GLY A 185 -13.66 1.44 -4.61
CA GLY A 185 -15.02 1.19 -5.08
C GLY A 185 -15.95 0.47 -4.09
N ILE A 186 -15.56 0.30 -2.81
CA ILE A 186 -16.43 -0.32 -1.80
C ILE A 186 -17.49 0.64 -1.26
N ILE A 187 -17.27 1.93 -1.46
CA ILE A 187 -18.22 3.01 -1.17
C ILE A 187 -18.53 3.79 -2.45
N PRO A 188 -19.67 4.49 -2.52
CA PRO A 188 -19.98 5.35 -3.66
C PRO A 188 -18.85 6.37 -3.94
N SER A 189 -18.58 6.61 -5.23
CA SER A 189 -17.51 7.52 -5.66
C SER A 189 -17.62 8.91 -5.06
N GLU A 190 -18.85 9.45 -4.94
CA GLU A 190 -19.10 10.76 -4.33
C GLU A 190 -18.67 10.82 -2.86
N LEU A 191 -18.93 9.74 -2.08
CA LEU A 191 -18.51 9.67 -0.69
C LEU A 191 -16.99 9.52 -0.58
N TYR A 192 -16.36 8.75 -1.48
CA TYR A 192 -14.91 8.66 -1.54
C TYR A 192 -14.30 10.04 -1.83
N ILE A 193 -14.78 10.73 -2.85
CA ILE A 193 -14.29 12.06 -3.24
C ILE A 193 -14.41 13.04 -2.07
N LYS A 194 -15.55 13.04 -1.38
CA LYS A 194 -15.81 13.95 -0.27
C LYS A 194 -14.99 13.64 0.98
N ASP A 195 -14.94 12.37 1.37
CA ASP A 195 -14.52 11.98 2.71
C ASP A 195 -13.11 11.39 2.77
N ILE A 196 -12.62 10.81 1.67
CA ILE A 196 -11.37 10.03 1.64
C ILE A 196 -10.31 10.65 0.72
N MET A 197 -10.71 11.12 -0.46
CA MET A 197 -9.78 11.68 -1.44
C MET A 197 -8.87 12.80 -0.87
N PRO A 198 -9.31 13.68 0.04
CA PRO A 198 -8.41 14.65 0.65
C PRO A 198 -7.18 14.05 1.32
N TYR A 199 -7.28 12.86 1.90
CA TYR A 199 -6.18 12.13 2.51
C TYR A 199 -5.25 11.51 1.46
N SER A 200 -5.83 10.86 0.44
CA SER A 200 -5.06 10.33 -0.70
C SER A 200 -4.30 11.44 -1.42
N LYS A 201 -4.94 12.60 -1.60
CA LYS A 201 -4.36 13.78 -2.23
C LYS A 201 -3.13 14.28 -1.47
N LYS A 202 -3.20 14.40 -0.14
CA LYS A 202 -2.05 14.83 0.69
C LYS A 202 -0.82 13.92 0.47
N ILE A 203 -1.01 12.60 0.38
CA ILE A 203 0.10 11.66 0.14
C ILE A 203 0.68 11.85 -1.28
N LEU A 204 -0.18 11.97 -2.28
CA LEU A 204 0.25 12.15 -3.67
C LEU A 204 0.93 13.52 -3.89
N GLU A 205 0.41 14.58 -3.28
CA GLU A 205 1.03 15.91 -3.31
C GLU A 205 2.43 15.87 -2.68
N LYS A 206 2.59 15.14 -1.57
CA LYS A 206 3.90 14.97 -0.94
C LYS A 206 4.90 14.28 -1.86
N SER A 207 4.48 13.26 -2.61
CA SER A 207 5.35 12.61 -3.60
C SER A 207 5.80 13.59 -4.69
N LYS A 208 4.88 14.45 -5.17
CA LYS A 208 5.21 15.50 -6.14
C LYS A 208 6.18 16.55 -5.59
N GLU A 209 6.00 16.98 -4.33
CA GLU A 209 6.94 17.88 -3.65
C GLU A 209 8.36 17.31 -3.59
N LEU A 210 8.48 15.98 -3.51
CA LEU A 210 9.75 15.26 -3.53
C LEU A 210 10.27 14.98 -4.94
N ASN A 211 9.60 15.53 -5.98
CA ASN A 211 9.90 15.30 -7.40
C ASN A 211 9.86 13.82 -7.80
N GLN A 212 8.99 13.03 -7.15
CA GLN A 212 8.76 11.64 -7.50
C GLN A 212 7.52 11.50 -8.39
N PRO A 213 7.63 10.85 -9.57
CA PRO A 213 6.46 10.47 -10.35
C PRO A 213 5.47 9.66 -9.52
N THR A 214 4.19 9.96 -9.66
CA THR A 214 3.12 9.37 -8.85
C THR A 214 2.21 8.47 -9.68
N ILE A 215 1.87 7.30 -9.15
CA ILE A 215 0.83 6.42 -9.69
C ILE A 215 -0.29 6.32 -8.66
N PHE A 216 -1.51 6.64 -9.05
CA PHE A 216 -2.69 6.38 -8.23
C PHE A 216 -3.48 5.18 -8.77
N PHE A 217 -3.77 4.19 -7.92
CA PHE A 217 -4.55 3.01 -8.29
C PHE A 217 -5.86 2.96 -7.49
N PRO A 218 -6.92 3.69 -7.91
CA PRO A 218 -8.24 3.66 -7.29
C PRO A 218 -9.09 2.54 -7.92
N LYS A 219 -8.97 1.33 -7.41
CA LYS A 219 -9.67 0.16 -7.98
C LYS A 219 -11.18 0.28 -7.87
N ASN A 220 -11.89 -0.02 -8.97
CA ASN A 220 -13.35 0.09 -9.10
C ASN A 220 -13.91 1.48 -8.81
N PHE A 221 -13.12 2.53 -9.08
CA PHE A 221 -13.57 3.91 -8.83
C PHE A 221 -14.59 4.41 -9.84
N ASN A 222 -14.68 3.76 -11.01
CA ASN A 222 -15.70 3.98 -12.04
C ASN A 222 -15.86 5.49 -12.39
N GLU A 223 -17.07 6.06 -12.17
CA GLU A 223 -17.34 7.47 -12.44
C GLU A 223 -16.42 8.44 -11.69
N GLY A 224 -15.85 8.02 -10.56
CA GLY A 224 -14.89 8.82 -9.81
C GLY A 224 -13.57 9.05 -10.55
N LEU A 225 -13.25 8.26 -11.57
CA LEU A 225 -12.05 8.48 -12.38
C LEU A 225 -12.08 9.83 -13.11
N LYS A 226 -13.24 10.42 -13.36
CA LYS A 226 -13.40 11.74 -13.99
C LYS A 226 -12.75 12.88 -13.21
N VAL A 227 -12.55 12.73 -11.90
CA VAL A 227 -11.86 13.76 -11.09
C VAL A 227 -10.36 13.48 -10.94
N VAL A 228 -9.87 12.35 -11.45
CA VAL A 228 -8.44 12.04 -11.43
C VAL A 228 -7.79 12.71 -12.65
N ASN A 229 -6.90 13.62 -12.37
CA ASN A 229 -6.22 14.43 -13.38
C ASN A 229 -4.74 14.64 -13.03
N LYS A 230 -4.00 15.37 -13.86
CA LYS A 230 -2.58 15.65 -13.68
C LYS A 230 -2.24 16.43 -12.40
N ASP A 231 -3.21 17.16 -11.84
CA ASP A 231 -3.01 17.87 -10.58
C ASP A 231 -2.97 16.87 -9.41
N LEU A 232 -3.67 15.73 -9.54
CA LEU A 232 -3.69 14.69 -8.51
C LEU A 232 -2.50 13.74 -8.64
N CYS A 233 -2.24 13.16 -9.82
CA CYS A 233 -1.16 12.20 -10.04
C CYS A 233 -0.67 12.24 -11.51
N ASP A 234 0.54 11.69 -11.75
CA ASP A 234 1.13 11.65 -13.09
C ASP A 234 0.58 10.48 -13.92
N PHE A 235 0.30 9.35 -13.25
CA PHE A 235 -0.20 8.13 -13.88
C PHE A 235 -1.36 7.55 -13.07
N VAL A 236 -2.31 6.92 -13.77
CA VAL A 236 -3.45 6.23 -13.16
C VAL A 236 -3.34 4.74 -13.46
N GLY A 237 -3.33 3.92 -12.40
CA GLY A 237 -3.54 2.49 -12.53
C GLY A 237 -5.03 2.21 -12.66
N ILE A 238 -5.43 1.49 -13.68
CA ILE A 238 -6.82 1.09 -13.91
C ILE A 238 -6.98 -0.43 -13.74
N ASP A 239 -8.17 -0.86 -13.36
CA ASP A 239 -8.51 -2.28 -13.27
C ASP A 239 -9.23 -2.77 -14.53
N ALA A 240 -9.49 -4.09 -14.59
CA ALA A 240 -10.05 -4.74 -15.77
C ALA A 240 -11.51 -4.32 -16.11
N ASN A 241 -12.17 -3.55 -15.24
CA ASN A 241 -13.54 -3.09 -15.45
C ASN A 241 -13.61 -1.71 -16.14
N VAL A 242 -12.45 -1.09 -16.36
CA VAL A 242 -12.35 0.23 -17.00
C VAL A 242 -12.04 0.04 -18.49
N SER A 243 -12.86 0.64 -19.37
CA SER A 243 -12.54 0.70 -20.80
C SER A 243 -11.31 1.58 -21.04
N LEU A 244 -10.46 1.18 -22.01
CA LEU A 244 -9.31 2.00 -22.43
C LEU A 244 -9.73 3.19 -23.30
N ASP A 245 -10.99 3.24 -23.73
CA ASP A 245 -11.58 4.40 -24.45
C ASP A 245 -12.04 5.52 -23.49
N PHE A 246 -11.68 5.39 -22.24
CA PHE A 246 -12.01 6.32 -21.16
C PHE A 246 -11.25 7.66 -21.30
#